data_0222e15c9a5dabbd141b6aa45f16f999
#
_entry.id   0222e15c9a5dabbd141b6aa45f16f999
#
_cell.length_a   1.000
_cell.length_b   1.000
_cell.length_c   1.000
_cell.angle_alpha   90.00
_cell.angle_beta   90.00
_cell.angle_gamma   90.00
#
_symmetry.space_group_name_H-M   'P 1'
#
loop_
_entity.id
_entity.type
_entity.pdbx_description
1 polymer ?
#
loop_
_entity_poly.entity_id
_entity_poly.type
_entity_poly.pdbx_seq_one_letter_code
_entity_poly.pdbx_strand_id
1 'polypeptide(L)'
;AERMPGQLSGGQQQRVAVARSLVFDPQLVLMDEPLGALDKNLRESMQYEIKHIHESIGVTVVYVTHDQSEALTMSNRIAVFNDGKVQQLSSPDKLYEEPVNSFVAEFIGENNTFAGQVTNMSKDQCKVKLNDGSEIIANPVSVKSSGDKTTVSLRPERALINTKEKMDNNFKGKIEEVIYHGDHTRVRVNLLGNDDFILKVPNASSNSKLNLGDKVNLGWSSQDCRALDY
;
A
#
# COMPACT_ATOMS: atom_id res chain seq x y z
N ALA A 1 13.92 -2.00 -39.81
CA ALA A 1 14.56 -3.27 -39.40
C ALA A 1 16.10 -3.24 -39.51
N GLU A 2 16.71 -2.07 -39.83
CA GLU A 2 18.18 -1.99 -40.06
C GLU A 2 18.97 -1.48 -38.81
N ARG A 3 18.29 -1.11 -37.72
CA ARG A 3 18.94 -0.60 -36.51
C ARG A 3 19.44 -1.74 -35.62
N MET A 4 20.65 -1.58 -35.13
CA MET A 4 21.21 -2.47 -34.09
C MET A 4 20.60 -2.13 -32.72
N PRO A 5 20.55 -3.07 -31.77
CA PRO A 5 19.97 -2.85 -30.42
C PRO A 5 20.53 -1.60 -29.72
N GLY A 6 21.83 -1.33 -29.81
CA GLY A 6 22.46 -0.14 -29.21
C GLY A 6 22.07 1.20 -29.85
N GLN A 7 21.32 1.19 -30.95
CA GLN A 7 20.79 2.38 -31.63
C GLN A 7 19.31 2.65 -31.29
N LEU A 8 18.74 1.80 -30.44
CA LEU A 8 17.35 1.92 -29.97
C LEU A 8 17.32 2.60 -28.60
N SER A 9 16.28 3.40 -28.33
CA SER A 9 16.00 3.89 -27.00
C SER A 9 15.64 2.74 -26.05
N GLY A 10 15.78 2.91 -24.73
CA GLY A 10 15.45 1.88 -23.73
C GLY A 10 14.04 1.31 -23.92
N GLY A 11 13.04 2.16 -24.14
CA GLY A 11 11.67 1.71 -24.41
C GLY A 11 11.52 0.95 -25.73
N GLN A 12 12.28 1.33 -26.78
CA GLN A 12 12.29 0.57 -28.03
C GLN A 12 12.93 -0.81 -27.84
N GLN A 13 14.02 -0.89 -27.09
CA GLN A 13 14.64 -2.18 -26.75
C GLN A 13 13.67 -3.07 -25.97
N GLN A 14 12.93 -2.50 -25.01
CA GLN A 14 11.95 -3.22 -24.23
C GLN A 14 10.79 -3.75 -25.08
N ARG A 15 10.22 -2.92 -25.97
CA ARG A 15 9.19 -3.38 -26.92
C ARG A 15 9.67 -4.53 -27.80
N VAL A 16 10.90 -4.47 -28.27
CA VAL A 16 11.52 -5.57 -29.05
C VAL A 16 11.66 -6.82 -28.18
N ALA A 17 12.06 -6.70 -26.93
CA ALA A 17 12.18 -7.83 -26.01
C ALA A 17 10.83 -8.50 -25.74
N VAL A 18 9.77 -7.71 -25.50
CA VAL A 18 8.40 -8.21 -25.32
C VAL A 18 7.90 -8.88 -26.61
N ALA A 19 8.06 -8.25 -27.78
CA ALA A 19 7.66 -8.83 -29.06
C ALA A 19 8.39 -10.15 -29.32
N ARG A 20 9.69 -10.22 -29.02
CA ARG A 20 10.50 -11.45 -29.15
C ARG A 20 9.97 -12.59 -28.28
N SER A 21 9.51 -12.28 -27.05
CA SER A 21 8.98 -13.31 -26.14
C SER A 21 7.61 -13.86 -26.60
N LEU A 22 6.89 -13.14 -27.46
CA LEU A 22 5.55 -13.49 -27.91
C LEU A 22 5.52 -14.14 -29.31
N VAL A 23 6.59 -13.99 -30.11
CA VAL A 23 6.61 -14.39 -31.54
C VAL A 23 6.35 -15.87 -31.78
N PHE A 24 6.61 -16.73 -30.77
CA PHE A 24 6.44 -18.19 -30.84
C PHE A 24 5.10 -18.68 -30.31
N ASP A 25 4.14 -17.77 -30.04
CA ASP A 25 2.84 -18.09 -29.49
C ASP A 25 2.92 -18.91 -28.17
N PRO A 26 3.62 -18.40 -27.15
CA PRO A 26 3.85 -19.14 -25.91
C PRO A 26 2.57 -19.22 -25.08
N GLN A 27 2.42 -20.30 -24.30
CA GLN A 27 1.35 -20.41 -23.30
C GLN A 27 1.68 -19.62 -22.01
N LEU A 28 2.97 -19.40 -21.74
CA LEU A 28 3.48 -18.71 -20.55
C LEU A 28 4.66 -17.83 -20.91
N VAL A 29 4.65 -16.58 -20.46
CA VAL A 29 5.77 -15.64 -20.55
C VAL A 29 6.28 -15.33 -19.14
N LEU A 30 7.59 -15.43 -18.96
CA LEU A 30 8.27 -15.04 -17.72
C LEU A 30 8.96 -13.70 -17.95
N MET A 31 8.67 -12.72 -17.11
CA MET A 31 9.28 -11.39 -17.14
C MET A 31 9.94 -11.10 -15.79
N ASP A 32 11.24 -10.90 -15.80
CA ASP A 32 12.03 -10.58 -14.61
C ASP A 32 12.51 -9.14 -14.67
N GLU A 33 11.92 -8.28 -13.81
CA GLU A 33 12.17 -6.84 -13.71
C GLU A 33 12.24 -6.09 -15.07
N PRO A 34 11.28 -6.30 -15.98
CA PRO A 34 11.45 -5.85 -17.37
C PRO A 34 11.47 -4.32 -17.51
N LEU A 35 10.94 -3.57 -16.55
CA LEU A 35 10.84 -2.10 -16.62
C LEU A 35 11.83 -1.37 -15.72
N GLY A 36 12.70 -2.07 -14.98
CA GLY A 36 13.58 -1.49 -13.98
C GLY A 36 14.57 -0.42 -14.49
N ALA A 37 14.99 -0.52 -15.76
CA ALA A 37 15.94 0.42 -16.38
C ALA A 37 15.28 1.65 -17.03
N LEU A 38 13.95 1.80 -16.99
CA LEU A 38 13.21 2.87 -17.64
C LEU A 38 12.95 4.07 -16.69
N ASP A 39 12.91 5.28 -17.25
CA ASP A 39 12.42 6.45 -16.53
C ASP A 39 10.92 6.32 -16.19
N LYS A 40 10.44 7.14 -15.25
CA LYS A 40 9.08 7.03 -14.72
C LYS A 40 7.99 7.09 -15.79
N ASN A 41 8.05 8.08 -16.67
CA ASN A 41 6.99 8.29 -17.67
C ASN A 41 6.94 7.16 -18.71
N LEU A 42 8.12 6.71 -19.13
CA LEU A 42 8.25 5.60 -20.07
C LEU A 42 7.82 4.27 -19.42
N ARG A 43 8.14 4.07 -18.13
CA ARG A 43 7.72 2.91 -17.36
C ARG A 43 6.19 2.83 -17.26
N GLU A 44 5.51 3.91 -16.88
CA GLU A 44 4.04 3.98 -16.83
C GLU A 44 3.41 3.67 -18.21
N SER A 45 3.95 4.25 -19.29
CA SER A 45 3.47 3.96 -20.66
C SER A 45 3.63 2.47 -21.02
N MET A 46 4.78 1.87 -20.69
CA MET A 46 5.06 0.47 -20.97
C MET A 46 4.20 -0.50 -20.15
N GLN A 47 3.84 -0.15 -18.92
CA GLN A 47 2.91 -0.93 -18.11
C GLN A 47 1.56 -1.09 -18.83
N TYR A 48 0.99 0.00 -19.33
CA TYR A 48 -0.27 -0.03 -20.10
C TYR A 48 -0.12 -0.83 -21.40
N GLU A 49 0.98 -0.66 -22.13
CA GLU A 49 1.21 -1.43 -23.36
C GLU A 49 1.29 -2.93 -23.10
N ILE A 50 2.05 -3.38 -22.09
CA ILE A 50 2.16 -4.79 -21.73
C ILE A 50 0.79 -5.35 -21.29
N LYS A 51 0.04 -4.59 -20.49
CA LYS A 51 -1.30 -4.98 -20.05
C LYS A 51 -2.26 -5.16 -21.22
N HIS A 52 -2.29 -4.23 -22.18
CA HIS A 52 -3.11 -4.34 -23.40
C HIS A 52 -2.69 -5.53 -24.28
N ILE A 53 -1.39 -5.80 -24.40
CA ILE A 53 -0.89 -6.98 -25.14
C ILE A 53 -1.38 -8.26 -24.44
N HIS A 54 -1.22 -8.35 -23.13
CA HIS A 54 -1.71 -9.47 -22.34
C HIS A 54 -3.21 -9.70 -22.54
N GLU A 55 -4.03 -8.67 -22.41
CA GLU A 55 -5.49 -8.72 -22.57
C GLU A 55 -5.89 -9.14 -24.01
N SER A 56 -5.15 -8.69 -25.03
CA SER A 56 -5.47 -8.96 -26.43
C SER A 56 -5.07 -10.38 -26.89
N ILE A 57 -3.96 -10.91 -26.36
CA ILE A 57 -3.42 -12.22 -26.76
C ILE A 57 -3.93 -13.32 -25.82
N GLY A 58 -4.23 -13.00 -24.55
CA GLY A 58 -4.68 -13.96 -23.55
C GLY A 58 -3.58 -14.89 -23.02
N VAL A 59 -2.29 -14.52 -23.22
CA VAL A 59 -1.16 -15.32 -22.74
C VAL A 59 -1.01 -15.19 -21.21
N THR A 60 -0.65 -16.27 -20.55
CA THR A 60 -0.31 -16.20 -19.11
C THR A 60 1.04 -15.54 -18.92
N VAL A 61 1.12 -14.55 -18.03
CA VAL A 61 2.36 -13.83 -17.70
C VAL A 61 2.69 -14.00 -16.22
N VAL A 62 3.90 -14.45 -15.91
CA VAL A 62 4.50 -14.35 -14.58
C VAL A 62 5.48 -13.19 -14.60
N TYR A 63 5.17 -12.16 -13.82
CA TYR A 63 5.91 -10.89 -13.77
C TYR A 63 6.58 -10.73 -12.41
N VAL A 64 7.90 -10.66 -12.39
CA VAL A 64 8.67 -10.40 -11.16
C VAL A 64 9.08 -8.94 -11.13
N THR A 65 8.82 -8.26 -10.03
CA THR A 65 9.20 -6.87 -9.79
C THR A 65 9.40 -6.60 -8.31
N HIS A 66 10.23 -5.63 -7.99
CA HIS A 66 10.32 -5.01 -6.67
C HIS A 66 9.52 -3.69 -6.58
N ASP A 67 8.96 -3.21 -7.70
CA ASP A 67 8.12 -2.01 -7.74
C ASP A 67 6.65 -2.40 -7.44
N GLN A 68 6.19 -1.97 -6.26
CA GLN A 68 4.82 -2.22 -5.79
C GLN A 68 3.77 -1.61 -6.72
N SER A 69 4.07 -0.44 -7.30
CA SER A 69 3.16 0.26 -8.22
C SER A 69 2.94 -0.56 -9.50
N GLU A 70 4.00 -1.17 -10.05
CA GLU A 70 3.90 -2.10 -11.18
C GLU A 70 3.01 -3.29 -10.82
N ALA A 71 3.28 -3.94 -9.69
CA ALA A 71 2.50 -5.09 -9.26
C ALA A 71 1.01 -4.77 -9.09
N LEU A 72 0.69 -3.66 -8.41
CA LEU A 72 -0.71 -3.24 -8.15
C LEU A 72 -1.45 -2.83 -9.43
N THR A 73 -0.75 -2.22 -10.43
CA THR A 73 -1.38 -1.71 -11.64
C THR A 73 -1.64 -2.79 -12.70
N MET A 74 -0.70 -3.72 -12.84
CA MET A 74 -0.68 -4.64 -13.98
C MET A 74 -1.26 -6.02 -13.68
N SER A 75 -1.18 -6.49 -12.43
CA SER A 75 -1.43 -7.89 -12.12
C SER A 75 -2.90 -8.20 -11.83
N ASN A 76 -3.34 -9.40 -12.19
CA ASN A 76 -4.63 -9.96 -11.74
C ASN A 76 -4.51 -10.56 -10.33
N ARG A 77 -3.33 -11.11 -10.00
CA ARG A 77 -2.98 -11.66 -8.69
C ARG A 77 -1.54 -11.33 -8.36
N ILE A 78 -1.27 -11.04 -7.09
CA ILE A 78 0.07 -10.69 -6.60
C ILE A 78 0.44 -11.68 -5.50
N ALA A 79 1.65 -12.26 -5.61
CA ALA A 79 2.27 -13.05 -4.57
C ALA A 79 3.37 -12.24 -3.89
N VAL A 80 3.22 -11.98 -2.60
CA VAL A 80 4.27 -11.35 -1.78
C VAL A 80 5.15 -12.44 -1.19
N PHE A 81 6.46 -12.38 -1.46
CA PHE A 81 7.45 -13.33 -0.96
C PHE A 81 8.27 -12.71 0.17
N ASN A 82 8.51 -13.51 1.20
CA ASN A 82 9.49 -13.22 2.25
C ASN A 82 10.09 -14.52 2.76
N ASP A 83 11.41 -14.58 2.92
CA ASP A 83 12.17 -15.73 3.41
C ASP A 83 11.82 -17.04 2.69
N GLY A 84 11.70 -16.97 1.36
CA GLY A 84 11.40 -18.14 0.51
C GLY A 84 9.96 -18.66 0.62
N LYS A 85 9.06 -17.93 1.28
CA LYS A 85 7.64 -18.29 1.45
C LYS A 85 6.73 -17.24 0.87
N VAL A 86 5.60 -17.69 0.32
CA VAL A 86 4.50 -16.80 -0.06
C VAL A 86 3.77 -16.35 1.20
N GLN A 87 3.82 -15.07 1.52
CA GLN A 87 3.14 -14.46 2.66
C GLN A 87 1.66 -14.25 2.36
N GLN A 88 1.35 -13.77 1.17
CA GLN A 88 -0.03 -13.61 0.70
C GLN A 88 -0.07 -13.74 -0.83
N LEU A 89 -1.15 -14.33 -1.35
CA LEU A 89 -1.46 -14.39 -2.77
C LEU A 89 -2.92 -13.97 -2.96
N SER A 90 -3.15 -12.80 -3.53
CA SER A 90 -4.50 -12.22 -3.70
C SER A 90 -4.56 -11.26 -4.88
N SER A 91 -5.77 -10.75 -5.20
CA SER A 91 -5.92 -9.60 -6.10
C SER A 91 -5.29 -8.35 -5.53
N PRO A 92 -4.92 -7.34 -6.36
CA PRO A 92 -4.29 -6.11 -5.92
C PRO A 92 -5.06 -5.36 -4.82
N ASP A 93 -6.38 -5.22 -5.00
CA ASP A 93 -7.28 -4.59 -4.05
C ASP A 93 -7.26 -5.29 -2.67
N LYS A 94 -7.38 -6.62 -2.66
CA LYS A 94 -7.32 -7.40 -1.42
C LYS A 94 -5.94 -7.37 -0.77
N LEU A 95 -4.87 -7.35 -1.57
CA LEU A 95 -3.52 -7.26 -1.03
C LEU A 95 -3.31 -5.96 -0.28
N TYR A 96 -3.81 -4.86 -0.81
CA TYR A 96 -3.67 -3.52 -0.23
C TYR A 96 -4.61 -3.28 0.96
N GLU A 97 -5.89 -3.63 0.80
CA GLU A 97 -6.94 -3.35 1.79
C GLU A 97 -7.03 -4.43 2.88
N GLU A 98 -6.68 -5.67 2.57
CA GLU A 98 -6.83 -6.83 3.43
C GLU A 98 -5.51 -7.60 3.66
N PRO A 99 -4.43 -6.95 4.11
CA PRO A 99 -3.20 -7.65 4.45
C PRO A 99 -3.46 -8.67 5.55
N VAL A 100 -2.88 -9.88 5.40
CA VAL A 100 -3.11 -10.99 6.34
C VAL A 100 -2.13 -10.99 7.51
N ASN A 101 -1.01 -10.26 7.40
CA ASN A 101 -0.01 -10.13 8.45
C ASN A 101 0.67 -8.75 8.41
N SER A 102 1.44 -8.42 9.45
CA SER A 102 2.13 -7.14 9.60
C SER A 102 3.17 -6.91 8.50
N PHE A 103 3.89 -7.96 8.10
CA PHE A 103 4.86 -7.87 7.01
C PHE A 103 4.23 -7.40 5.70
N VAL A 104 3.11 -8.00 5.29
CA VAL A 104 2.42 -7.60 4.05
C VAL A 104 1.87 -6.18 4.16
N ALA A 105 1.33 -5.81 5.32
CA ALA A 105 0.81 -4.47 5.57
C ALA A 105 1.90 -3.39 5.43
N GLU A 106 3.10 -3.65 5.94
CA GLU A 106 4.26 -2.73 5.85
C GLU A 106 4.92 -2.76 4.47
N PHE A 107 4.98 -3.94 3.85
CA PHE A 107 5.62 -4.11 2.54
C PHE A 107 4.83 -3.41 1.43
N ILE A 108 3.49 -3.42 1.46
CA ILE A 108 2.65 -2.84 0.40
C ILE A 108 2.17 -1.43 0.79
N GLY A 109 2.77 -0.41 0.18
CA GLY A 109 2.42 0.99 0.38
C GLY A 109 2.84 1.57 1.74
N GLU A 110 2.55 2.84 1.96
CA GLU A 110 2.75 3.47 3.27
C GLU A 110 1.74 2.95 4.29
N ASN A 111 2.16 2.80 5.54
CA ASN A 111 1.35 2.25 6.61
C ASN A 111 1.68 2.91 7.95
N ASN A 112 0.66 3.18 8.76
CA ASN A 112 0.81 3.56 10.15
C ASN A 112 0.67 2.34 11.04
N THR A 113 1.59 2.14 11.97
CA THR A 113 1.58 0.99 12.87
C THR A 113 1.61 1.42 14.33
N PHE A 114 0.89 0.67 15.17
CA PHE A 114 0.91 0.82 16.62
C PHE A 114 1.05 -0.55 17.26
N ALA A 115 2.06 -0.73 18.09
CA ALA A 115 2.22 -1.93 18.90
C ALA A 115 1.31 -1.89 20.12
N GLY A 116 0.64 -2.99 20.43
CA GLY A 116 -0.25 -3.07 21.56
C GLY A 116 -0.61 -4.49 21.97
N GLN A 117 -1.57 -4.60 22.88
CA GLN A 117 -2.09 -5.86 23.38
C GLN A 117 -3.62 -5.86 23.36
N VAL A 118 -4.21 -6.93 22.86
CA VAL A 118 -5.66 -7.12 22.84
C VAL A 118 -6.22 -7.19 24.25
N THR A 119 -7.14 -6.31 24.62
CA THR A 119 -7.79 -6.30 25.94
C THR A 119 -9.19 -6.90 25.89
N ASN A 120 -9.88 -6.75 24.78
CA ASN A 120 -11.21 -7.31 24.56
C ASN A 120 -11.35 -7.74 23.12
N MET A 121 -12.11 -8.81 22.87
CA MET A 121 -12.31 -9.37 21.54
C MET A 121 -13.76 -9.75 21.33
N SER A 122 -14.30 -9.37 20.18
CA SER A 122 -15.56 -9.85 19.64
C SER A 122 -15.32 -10.44 18.24
N LYS A 123 -16.37 -10.89 17.56
CA LYS A 123 -16.27 -11.49 16.23
C LYS A 123 -15.69 -10.51 15.19
N ASP A 124 -16.13 -9.25 15.25
CA ASP A 124 -15.86 -8.26 14.20
C ASP A 124 -14.98 -7.09 14.66
N GLN A 125 -14.65 -7.03 15.96
CA GLN A 125 -13.86 -5.95 16.54
C GLN A 125 -13.03 -6.45 17.72
N CYS A 126 -11.84 -5.88 17.90
CA CYS A 126 -11.05 -6.02 19.12
C CYS A 126 -10.64 -4.64 19.64
N LYS A 127 -10.44 -4.55 20.95
CA LYS A 127 -9.83 -3.40 21.60
C LYS A 127 -8.37 -3.70 21.85
N VAL A 128 -7.50 -2.82 21.40
CA VAL A 128 -6.06 -2.92 21.57
C VAL A 128 -5.58 -1.79 22.46
N LYS A 129 -4.99 -2.13 23.60
CA LYS A 129 -4.34 -1.19 24.50
C LYS A 129 -2.91 -0.96 24.04
N LEU A 130 -2.57 0.31 23.78
CA LEU A 130 -1.24 0.74 23.40
C LEU A 130 -0.32 0.96 24.61
N ASN A 131 0.97 1.18 24.35
CA ASN A 131 1.98 1.39 25.40
C ASN A 131 1.76 2.67 26.22
N ASP A 132 1.14 3.70 25.63
CA ASP A 132 0.77 4.96 26.32
C ASP A 132 -0.52 4.85 27.16
N GLY A 133 -1.17 3.68 27.14
CA GLY A 133 -2.41 3.40 27.83
C GLY A 133 -3.69 3.71 27.04
N SER A 134 -3.59 4.30 25.86
CA SER A 134 -4.73 4.55 24.97
C SER A 134 -5.29 3.25 24.39
N GLU A 135 -6.55 3.25 23.97
CA GLU A 135 -7.19 2.11 23.33
C GLU A 135 -7.58 2.44 21.89
N ILE A 136 -7.28 1.52 20.97
CA ILE A 136 -7.73 1.53 19.57
C ILE A 136 -8.73 0.39 19.35
N ILE A 137 -9.81 0.66 18.62
CA ILE A 137 -10.75 -0.37 18.16
C ILE A 137 -10.34 -0.76 16.75
N ALA A 138 -10.09 -2.04 16.52
CA ALA A 138 -9.59 -2.58 15.25
C ALA A 138 -10.35 -3.83 14.82
N ASN A 139 -10.26 -4.16 13.52
CA ASN A 139 -10.72 -5.44 12.96
C ASN A 139 -9.69 -6.54 13.31
N PRO A 140 -10.06 -7.62 14.04
CA PRO A 140 -9.16 -8.73 14.35
C PRO A 140 -8.86 -9.58 13.12
N VAL A 141 -7.58 -9.72 12.74
CA VAL A 141 -7.15 -10.52 11.58
C VAL A 141 -6.32 -11.70 12.01
N SER A 142 -5.16 -11.45 12.63
CA SER A 142 -4.23 -12.51 13.04
C SER A 142 -4.26 -12.77 14.54
N VAL A 143 -5.00 -11.98 15.31
CA VAL A 143 -5.20 -12.13 16.76
C VAL A 143 -6.35 -13.10 17.05
N LYS A 144 -6.25 -13.88 18.13
CA LYS A 144 -7.19 -14.95 18.48
C LYS A 144 -7.85 -14.79 19.84
N SER A 145 -7.20 -14.07 20.76
CA SER A 145 -7.67 -13.97 22.13
C SER A 145 -7.24 -12.66 22.81
N SER A 146 -7.94 -12.31 23.88
CA SER A 146 -7.48 -11.28 24.81
C SER A 146 -6.13 -11.69 25.40
N GLY A 147 -5.21 -10.73 25.48
CA GLY A 147 -3.82 -10.94 25.89
C GLY A 147 -2.82 -11.09 24.75
N ASP A 148 -3.28 -11.33 23.52
CA ASP A 148 -2.39 -11.41 22.36
C ASP A 148 -1.71 -10.06 22.11
N LYS A 149 -0.39 -10.10 21.83
CA LYS A 149 0.33 -8.96 21.30
C LYS A 149 -0.05 -8.76 19.84
N THR A 150 -0.13 -7.52 19.40
CA THR A 150 -0.57 -7.19 18.04
C THR A 150 0.07 -5.92 17.55
N THR A 151 0.25 -5.85 16.23
CA THR A 151 0.53 -4.63 15.49
C THR A 151 -0.77 -4.15 14.84
N VAL A 152 -1.25 -2.98 15.26
CA VAL A 152 -2.40 -2.33 14.61
C VAL A 152 -1.91 -1.57 13.39
N SER A 153 -2.49 -1.86 12.24
CA SER A 153 -2.15 -1.29 10.93
C SER A 153 -3.27 -0.38 10.44
N LEU A 154 -2.92 0.82 9.95
CA LEU A 154 -3.85 1.81 9.39
C LEU A 154 -3.22 2.52 8.19
N ARG A 155 -3.92 2.55 7.06
CA ARG A 155 -3.46 3.29 5.87
C ARG A 155 -3.54 4.81 6.09
N PRO A 156 -2.55 5.60 5.60
CA PRO A 156 -2.51 7.06 5.78
C PRO A 156 -3.75 7.80 5.25
N GLU A 157 -4.35 7.33 4.17
CA GLU A 157 -5.56 7.91 3.55
C GLU A 157 -6.85 7.57 4.28
N ARG A 158 -6.83 6.59 5.21
CA ARG A 158 -7.99 6.18 5.99
C ARG A 158 -8.19 7.00 7.26
N ALA A 159 -7.17 7.70 7.72
CA ALA A 159 -7.28 8.62 8.85
C ALA A 159 -7.74 10.00 8.37
N LEU A 160 -8.80 10.51 8.98
CA LEU A 160 -9.40 11.81 8.66
C LEU A 160 -8.97 12.87 9.68
N ILE A 161 -8.67 14.07 9.18
CA ILE A 161 -8.28 15.21 10.00
C ILE A 161 -9.46 16.15 10.21
N ASN A 162 -9.72 16.55 11.46
CA ASN A 162 -10.77 17.49 11.86
C ASN A 162 -12.16 17.14 11.29
N THR A 163 -12.45 15.85 11.12
CA THR A 163 -13.77 15.40 10.65
C THR A 163 -14.87 15.72 11.66
N LYS A 164 -16.06 16.03 11.17
CA LYS A 164 -17.28 16.17 11.97
C LYS A 164 -18.04 14.84 12.13
N GLU A 165 -17.63 13.83 11.38
CA GLU A 165 -18.23 12.50 11.45
C GLU A 165 -17.84 11.81 12.75
N LYS A 166 -18.76 11.01 13.28
CA LYS A 166 -18.49 10.19 14.47
C LYS A 166 -17.70 8.98 14.05
N MET A 167 -16.44 8.91 14.47
CA MET A 167 -15.53 7.78 14.21
C MET A 167 -15.45 6.88 15.44
N ASP A 168 -15.08 5.61 15.24
CA ASP A 168 -14.85 4.67 16.35
C ASP A 168 -13.60 5.06 17.14
N ASN A 169 -12.58 5.53 16.43
CA ASN A 169 -11.31 5.98 16.98
C ASN A 169 -11.19 7.48 16.80
N ASN A 170 -10.94 8.22 17.90
CA ASN A 170 -10.78 9.67 17.88
C ASN A 170 -9.67 10.08 18.84
N PHE A 171 -8.66 10.77 18.32
CA PHE A 171 -7.49 11.16 19.08
C PHE A 171 -7.04 12.59 18.73
N LYS A 172 -6.32 13.21 19.65
CA LYS A 172 -5.69 14.51 19.43
C LYS A 172 -4.23 14.32 19.07
N GLY A 173 -3.80 14.97 18.00
CA GLY A 173 -2.41 14.97 17.57
C GLY A 173 -1.89 16.39 17.37
N LYS A 174 -0.58 16.49 17.14
CA LYS A 174 0.12 17.74 16.82
C LYS A 174 0.86 17.56 15.50
N ILE A 175 0.66 18.49 14.56
CA ILE A 175 1.33 18.47 13.26
C ILE A 175 2.81 18.78 13.45
N GLU A 176 3.68 17.87 12.98
CA GLU A 176 5.13 18.00 13.01
C GLU A 176 5.74 18.29 11.62
N GLU A 177 4.99 18.00 10.53
CA GLU A 177 5.44 18.27 9.17
C GLU A 177 4.25 18.34 8.20
N VAL A 178 4.37 19.19 7.16
CA VAL A 178 3.39 19.31 6.08
C VAL A 178 4.12 19.39 4.75
N ILE A 179 3.91 18.42 3.86
CA ILE A 179 4.56 18.34 2.55
C ILE A 179 3.50 18.28 1.45
N TYR A 180 3.57 19.19 0.49
CA TYR A 180 2.68 19.23 -0.66
C TYR A 180 3.18 18.31 -1.78
N HIS A 181 2.34 17.34 -2.19
CA HIS A 181 2.64 16.35 -3.23
C HIS A 181 1.84 16.53 -4.55
N GLY A 182 1.16 17.65 -4.73
CA GLY A 182 0.35 17.93 -5.92
C GLY A 182 -1.09 17.44 -5.77
N ASP A 183 -1.34 16.16 -5.82
CA ASP A 183 -2.66 15.54 -5.66
C ASP A 183 -3.13 15.48 -4.20
N HIS A 184 -2.19 15.34 -3.26
CA HIS A 184 -2.44 15.29 -1.83
C HIS A 184 -1.39 16.09 -1.05
N THR A 185 -1.71 16.38 0.21
CA THR A 185 -0.76 16.89 1.21
C THR A 185 -0.44 15.76 2.19
N ARG A 186 0.83 15.42 2.31
CA ARG A 186 1.33 14.49 3.31
C ARG A 186 1.57 15.24 4.62
N VAL A 187 0.93 14.80 5.69
CA VAL A 187 1.02 15.42 7.01
C VAL A 187 1.56 14.40 7.99
N ARG A 188 2.66 14.74 8.67
CA ARG A 188 3.20 13.94 9.77
C ARG A 188 2.73 14.52 11.09
N VAL A 189 2.21 13.66 11.95
CA VAL A 189 1.57 14.05 13.21
C VAL A 189 2.15 13.22 14.35
N ASN A 190 2.46 13.88 15.47
CA ASN A 190 2.72 13.19 16.74
C ASN A 190 1.37 12.77 17.34
N LEU A 191 1.17 11.46 17.45
CA LEU A 191 -0.09 10.86 17.88
C LEU A 191 0.16 9.60 18.72
N LEU A 192 -0.41 9.50 19.91
CA LEU A 192 -0.36 8.28 20.76
C LEU A 192 1.07 7.79 21.04
N GLY A 193 2.01 8.72 21.21
CA GLY A 193 3.42 8.38 21.41
C GLY A 193 4.18 7.98 20.14
N ASN A 194 3.51 7.97 18.98
CA ASN A 194 4.11 7.80 17.67
C ASN A 194 4.30 9.18 17.03
N ASP A 195 5.54 9.57 16.74
CA ASP A 195 5.93 10.85 16.12
C ASP A 195 6.01 10.78 14.59
N ASP A 196 5.77 9.60 14.02
CA ASP A 196 5.80 9.34 12.57
C ASP A 196 4.44 8.89 12.00
N PHE A 197 3.34 9.30 12.63
CA PHE A 197 2.00 9.03 12.11
C PHE A 197 1.72 9.90 10.89
N ILE A 198 1.39 9.27 9.76
CA ILE A 198 1.23 9.91 8.46
C ILE A 198 -0.23 9.96 8.05
N LEU A 199 -0.66 11.11 7.50
CA LEU A 199 -1.92 11.25 6.79
C LEU A 199 -1.68 11.68 5.35
N LYS A 200 -2.54 11.22 4.45
CA LYS A 200 -2.66 11.71 3.07
C LYS A 200 -3.98 12.46 2.92
N VAL A 201 -3.90 13.79 2.87
CA VAL A 201 -5.07 14.66 2.76
C VAL A 201 -5.23 15.12 1.32
N PRO A 202 -6.32 14.76 0.61
CA PRO A 202 -6.54 15.21 -0.77
C PRO A 202 -6.59 16.73 -0.89
N ASN A 203 -5.87 17.30 -1.85
CA ASN A 203 -5.79 18.75 -2.05
C ASN A 203 -7.06 19.38 -2.65
N ALA A 204 -7.95 18.57 -3.25
CA ALA A 204 -9.24 19.02 -3.78
C ALA A 204 -10.27 19.38 -2.71
N SER A 205 -10.02 19.02 -1.46
CA SER A 205 -10.88 19.38 -0.34
C SER A 205 -10.62 20.80 0.10
N SER A 206 -11.66 21.59 0.39
CA SER A 206 -11.59 22.94 0.98
C SER A 206 -11.11 22.90 2.44
N ASN A 207 -10.04 22.16 2.70
CA ASN A 207 -9.50 21.98 4.03
C ASN A 207 -8.85 23.28 4.51
N SER A 208 -9.13 23.66 5.76
CA SER A 208 -8.40 24.69 6.49
C SER A 208 -6.90 24.46 6.33
N LYS A 209 -6.18 25.54 6.07
CA LYS A 209 -4.72 25.52 5.89
C LYS A 209 -4.08 24.83 7.10
N LEU A 210 -3.43 23.70 6.86
CA LEU A 210 -2.71 22.95 7.89
C LEU A 210 -1.32 23.55 8.06
N ASN A 211 -0.93 23.84 9.30
CA ASN A 211 0.37 24.42 9.60
C ASN A 211 1.13 23.56 10.61
N LEU A 212 2.44 23.67 10.55
CA LEU A 212 3.33 23.10 11.55
C LEU A 212 2.94 23.55 12.96
N GLY A 213 2.84 22.65 13.90
CA GLY A 213 2.51 22.90 15.29
C GLY A 213 1.02 22.95 15.61
N ASP A 214 0.13 22.93 14.59
CA ASP A 214 -1.33 22.92 14.82
C ASP A 214 -1.75 21.67 15.60
N LYS A 215 -2.66 21.86 16.55
CA LYS A 215 -3.36 20.75 17.23
C LYS A 215 -4.57 20.34 16.41
N VAL A 216 -4.68 19.07 16.11
CA VAL A 216 -5.71 18.50 15.25
C VAL A 216 -6.41 17.33 15.90
N ASN A 217 -7.66 17.11 15.52
CA ASN A 217 -8.39 15.90 15.87
C ASN A 217 -8.27 14.91 14.69
N LEU A 218 -7.93 13.68 14.99
CA LEU A 218 -7.83 12.61 14.00
C LEU A 218 -8.87 11.55 14.32
N GLY A 219 -9.51 11.01 13.27
CA GLY A 219 -10.50 9.97 13.43
C GLY A 219 -10.44 8.96 12.31
N TRP A 220 -10.75 7.69 12.64
CA TRP A 220 -10.89 6.60 11.66
C TRP A 220 -11.86 5.52 12.14
N SER A 221 -12.40 4.77 11.19
CA SER A 221 -13.27 3.63 11.48
C SER A 221 -12.46 2.43 11.98
N SER A 222 -13.06 1.63 12.84
CA SER A 222 -12.49 0.36 13.28
C SER A 222 -12.31 -0.63 12.12
N GLN A 223 -13.10 -0.51 11.06
CA GLN A 223 -13.00 -1.35 9.87
C GLN A 223 -11.78 -1.02 9.01
N ASP A 224 -11.29 0.22 9.06
CA ASP A 224 -10.11 0.67 8.31
C ASP A 224 -8.79 0.29 9.00
N CYS A 225 -8.85 -0.24 10.21
CA CYS A 225 -7.73 -0.49 11.11
C CYS A 225 -7.69 -1.98 11.46
N ARG A 226 -6.55 -2.64 11.23
CA ARG A 226 -6.40 -4.10 11.32
C ARG A 226 -5.45 -4.48 12.45
N ALA A 227 -5.89 -5.40 13.33
CA ALA A 227 -5.02 -6.01 14.35
C ALA A 227 -4.37 -7.27 13.76
N LEU A 228 -3.07 -7.15 13.47
CA LEU A 228 -2.23 -8.15 12.82
C LEU A 228 -1.32 -8.85 13.85
N ASP A 229 -0.51 -9.79 13.37
CA ASP A 229 0.55 -10.41 14.16
C ASP A 229 1.58 -9.35 14.64
N TYR A 230 2.34 -9.74 15.68
CA TYR A 230 3.33 -8.86 16.33
C TYR A 230 4.74 -9.22 15.85
#